data_a7277432e9d52fcee6a59b6004364f9c
#
_entry.id   a7277432e9d52fcee6a59b6004364f9c
#
_cell.length_a   1.000
_cell.length_b   1.000
_cell.length_c   1.000
_cell.angle_alpha   90.00
_cell.angle_beta   90.00
_cell.angle_gamma   90.00
#
_symmetry.space_group_name_H-M   'P 1'
#
loop_
_entity.id
_entity.type
_entity.pdbx_description
1 polymer ?
#
loop_
_entity_poly.entity_id
_entity_poly.type
_entity_poly.pdbx_seq_one_letter_code
_entity_poly.pdbx_strand_id
1 'polypeptide(L)'
;MTATPWPGRLSALAALLGGLALLNASPASARLTTGFVQELEEALNSGDESAIAILVQGSDGLIRSDLESRYAQLRERFPDSRWSLSLGPDQADGRSTLEVKVEGSSRRDGRSFRLNASQTLAVNSDGTTLGEQEVLSEESVVHSGERDLPVSLMVPDTVLTGQRYDFDVLMDEPLTDAVLAGGLAELTPEQLSSGEGPDLKLGALNAGGIFKTIQAPYRPGSQSWAVLLLHPQGTVSISRMVRVVNRL
;
A
#
# COMPACT_ATOMS: atom_id res chain seq x y z
N MET A 1 31.24 4.85 -2.77
CA MET A 1 30.07 4.05 -3.15
C MET A 1 28.86 4.95 -2.95
N THR A 2 28.36 5.56 -4.00
CA THR A 2 27.20 6.45 -3.94
C THR A 2 25.96 5.56 -3.79
N ALA A 3 25.25 5.73 -2.67
CA ALA A 3 23.99 5.04 -2.41
C ALA A 3 23.04 5.32 -3.58
N THR A 4 22.63 4.27 -4.28
CA THR A 4 21.57 4.37 -5.28
C THR A 4 20.32 4.85 -4.53
N PRO A 5 19.68 5.96 -4.95
CA PRO A 5 18.47 6.42 -4.29
C PRO A 5 17.44 5.29 -4.34
N TRP A 6 16.91 4.94 -3.17
CA TRP A 6 15.86 3.95 -2.97
C TRP A 6 14.72 4.19 -3.96
N PRO A 7 14.38 3.23 -4.83
CA PRO A 7 13.19 3.37 -5.69
C PRO A 7 11.90 3.42 -4.85
N GLY A 8 12.02 3.10 -3.56
CA GLY A 8 10.96 2.96 -2.56
C GLY A 8 10.42 4.23 -1.93
N ARG A 9 10.62 5.42 -2.51
CA ARG A 9 9.67 6.52 -2.22
C ARG A 9 8.22 6.16 -2.60
N LEU A 10 7.95 4.86 -2.73
CA LEU A 10 6.67 4.27 -3.12
C LEU A 10 5.82 3.80 -1.94
N SER A 11 6.31 3.93 -0.70
CA SER A 11 5.45 3.88 0.48
C SER A 11 4.34 4.95 0.49
N ALA A 12 4.22 5.69 -0.61
CA ALA A 12 3.20 6.72 -0.79
C ALA A 12 1.79 6.14 -1.02
N LEU A 13 1.64 4.82 -1.26
CA LEU A 13 0.31 4.22 -1.24
C LEU A 13 -0.14 3.90 0.19
N ALA A 14 0.82 3.69 1.10
CA ALA A 14 0.60 3.30 2.48
C ALA A 14 -0.33 4.22 3.29
N ALA A 15 -0.93 5.19 2.73
CA ALA A 15 -1.95 5.98 3.38
C ALA A 15 -2.68 6.90 2.39
N LEU A 16 -2.92 6.44 1.18
CA LEU A 16 -3.68 7.24 0.23
C LEU A 16 -5.08 7.55 0.77
N LEU A 17 -5.60 6.70 1.64
CA LEU A 17 -6.93 6.83 2.21
C LEU A 17 -7.02 6.52 3.72
N GLY A 18 -5.93 6.26 4.43
CA GLY A 18 -5.97 5.83 5.83
C GLY A 18 -5.58 6.92 6.84
N GLY A 19 -6.51 7.39 7.63
CA GLY A 19 -6.29 8.21 8.83
C GLY A 19 -6.58 7.40 10.09
N LEU A 20 -5.89 7.71 11.19
CA LEU A 20 -6.09 7.08 12.50
C LEU A 20 -7.48 7.42 13.04
N ALA A 21 -8.34 6.41 13.21
CA ALA A 21 -9.68 6.61 13.74
C ALA A 21 -9.66 6.92 15.24
N LEU A 22 -10.18 8.07 15.63
CA LEU A 22 -10.66 8.35 16.99
C LEU A 22 -12.14 7.93 17.06
N LEU A 23 -12.45 7.01 17.98
CA LEU A 23 -13.79 6.49 18.21
C LEU A 23 -14.73 7.60 18.73
N ASN A 24 -15.49 8.22 17.83
CA ASN A 24 -16.67 9.01 18.19
C ASN A 24 -17.90 8.30 17.64
N ALA A 25 -18.98 8.23 18.45
CA ALA A 25 -20.24 7.64 18.05
C ALA A 25 -20.79 8.37 16.80
N SER A 26 -20.78 7.70 15.66
CA SER A 26 -21.18 8.27 14.38
C SER A 26 -22.70 8.30 14.21
N PRO A 27 -23.26 9.30 13.52
CA PRO A 27 -24.63 9.26 13.01
C PRO A 27 -24.79 8.04 12.08
N ALA A 28 -26.03 7.62 11.85
CA ALA A 28 -26.33 6.47 11.00
C ALA A 28 -25.54 6.54 9.68
N SER A 29 -24.57 5.64 9.53
CA SER A 29 -23.71 5.59 8.35
C SER A 29 -24.54 5.07 7.18
N ALA A 30 -24.65 5.82 6.11
CA ALA A 30 -25.18 5.30 4.86
C ALA A 30 -24.13 4.39 4.20
N ARG A 31 -24.59 3.36 3.49
CA ARG A 31 -23.68 2.48 2.75
C ARG A 31 -23.17 3.17 1.49
N LEU A 32 -21.93 2.87 1.12
CA LEU A 32 -21.43 3.25 -0.19
C LEU A 32 -22.28 2.61 -1.28
N THR A 33 -22.60 3.38 -2.30
CA THR A 33 -23.30 2.91 -3.48
C THR A 33 -22.33 2.64 -4.63
N THR A 34 -22.70 1.75 -5.53
CA THR A 34 -21.88 1.50 -6.74
C THR A 34 -21.73 2.77 -7.57
N GLY A 35 -22.77 3.63 -7.63
CA GLY A 35 -22.71 4.91 -8.33
C GLY A 35 -21.65 5.84 -7.75
N PHE A 36 -21.62 6.01 -6.42
CA PHE A 36 -20.60 6.81 -5.75
C PHE A 36 -19.18 6.27 -5.99
N VAL A 37 -19.00 4.91 -5.95
CA VAL A 37 -17.70 4.29 -6.21
C VAL A 37 -17.23 4.56 -7.63
N GLN A 38 -18.14 4.51 -8.62
CA GLN A 38 -17.84 4.86 -10.02
C GLN A 38 -17.46 6.34 -10.17
N GLU A 39 -18.19 7.26 -9.55
CA GLU A 39 -17.85 8.69 -9.57
C GLU A 39 -16.47 8.96 -8.96
N LEU A 40 -16.15 8.29 -7.84
CA LEU A 40 -14.83 8.40 -7.21
C LEU A 40 -13.73 7.84 -8.11
N GLU A 41 -13.96 6.69 -8.75
CA GLU A 41 -13.02 6.09 -9.71
C GLU A 41 -12.77 7.03 -10.90
N GLU A 42 -13.82 7.60 -11.48
CA GLU A 42 -13.71 8.55 -12.58
C GLU A 42 -12.95 9.81 -12.16
N ALA A 43 -13.21 10.36 -10.96
CA ALA A 43 -12.51 11.53 -10.42
C ALA A 43 -11.01 11.23 -10.25
N LEU A 44 -10.64 10.08 -9.65
CA LEU A 44 -9.26 9.68 -9.48
C LEU A 44 -8.54 9.49 -10.83
N ASN A 45 -9.21 8.93 -11.82
CA ASN A 45 -8.63 8.70 -13.15
C ASN A 45 -8.56 9.98 -14.00
N SER A 46 -9.46 10.93 -13.81
CA SER A 46 -9.45 12.21 -14.55
C SER A 46 -8.31 13.13 -14.13
N GLY A 47 -7.80 12.98 -12.91
CA GLY A 47 -6.82 13.88 -12.33
C GLY A 47 -7.41 15.22 -11.87
N ASP A 48 -8.72 15.30 -11.73
CA ASP A 48 -9.41 16.50 -11.22
C ASP A 48 -9.38 16.49 -9.67
N GLU A 49 -8.40 17.20 -9.12
CA GLU A 49 -8.23 17.34 -7.67
C GLU A 49 -9.46 18.00 -7.01
N SER A 50 -10.18 18.88 -7.73
CA SER A 50 -11.39 19.52 -7.22
C SER A 50 -12.52 18.51 -7.05
N ALA A 51 -12.70 17.59 -8.00
CA ALA A 51 -13.69 16.52 -7.91
C ALA A 51 -13.36 15.57 -6.76
N ILE A 52 -12.09 15.18 -6.60
CA ILE A 52 -11.64 14.34 -5.48
C ILE A 52 -11.92 15.03 -4.15
N ALA A 53 -11.60 16.33 -4.02
CA ALA A 53 -11.84 17.10 -2.81
C ALA A 53 -13.33 17.12 -2.40
N ILE A 54 -14.24 17.19 -3.35
CA ILE A 54 -15.70 17.15 -3.09
C ILE A 54 -16.10 15.77 -2.57
N LEU A 55 -15.65 14.70 -3.19
CA LEU A 55 -16.00 13.32 -2.83
C LEU A 55 -15.49 12.91 -1.45
N VAL A 56 -14.35 13.45 -1.01
CA VAL A 56 -13.77 13.20 0.31
C VAL A 56 -14.06 14.31 1.33
N GLN A 57 -15.05 15.14 1.08
CA GLN A 57 -15.37 16.32 1.91
C GLN A 57 -15.77 15.98 3.35
N GLY A 58 -16.32 14.78 3.58
CA GLY A 58 -16.64 14.26 4.92
C GLY A 58 -15.42 13.87 5.77
N SER A 59 -14.22 13.79 5.17
CA SER A 59 -13.00 13.48 5.88
C SER A 59 -12.46 14.67 6.66
N ASP A 60 -11.74 14.41 7.76
CA ASP A 60 -11.00 15.43 8.50
C ASP A 60 -10.08 16.22 7.56
N GLY A 61 -9.94 17.54 7.76
CA GLY A 61 -9.12 18.40 6.92
C GLY A 61 -7.65 17.98 6.82
N LEU A 62 -7.07 17.39 7.88
CA LEU A 62 -5.73 16.83 7.87
C LEU A 62 -5.64 15.60 6.96
N ILE A 63 -6.63 14.72 7.02
CA ILE A 63 -6.71 13.52 6.17
C ILE A 63 -6.84 13.93 4.71
N ARG A 64 -7.64 14.95 4.42
CA ARG A 64 -7.82 15.47 3.06
C ARG A 64 -6.51 16.00 2.47
N SER A 65 -5.79 16.86 3.19
CA SER A 65 -4.54 17.44 2.70
C SER A 65 -3.46 16.36 2.47
N ASP A 66 -3.45 15.33 3.30
CA ASP A 66 -2.55 14.20 3.15
C ASP A 66 -2.91 13.35 1.93
N LEU A 67 -4.20 13.09 1.70
CA LEU A 67 -4.72 12.40 0.51
C LEU A 67 -4.34 13.14 -0.79
N GLU A 68 -4.62 14.44 -0.86
CA GLU A 68 -4.30 15.28 -2.01
C GLU A 68 -2.80 15.27 -2.31
N SER A 69 -1.96 15.42 -1.27
CA SER A 69 -0.51 15.39 -1.41
C SER A 69 0.00 14.04 -1.92
N ARG A 70 -0.53 12.94 -1.41
CA ARG A 70 -0.12 11.58 -1.81
C ARG A 70 -0.61 11.23 -3.21
N TYR A 71 -1.83 11.64 -3.56
CA TYR A 71 -2.35 11.49 -4.90
C TYR A 71 -1.48 12.24 -5.92
N ALA A 72 -1.15 13.50 -5.64
CA ALA A 72 -0.26 14.31 -6.48
C ALA A 72 1.12 13.66 -6.64
N GLN A 73 1.73 13.18 -5.56
CA GLN A 73 3.01 12.46 -5.59
C GLN A 73 2.96 11.17 -6.41
N LEU A 74 1.86 10.41 -6.32
CA LEU A 74 1.67 9.21 -7.11
C LEU A 74 1.57 9.55 -8.61
N ARG A 75 0.76 10.54 -8.95
CA ARG A 75 0.59 11.02 -10.33
C ARG A 75 1.88 11.57 -10.92
N GLU A 76 2.67 12.29 -10.14
CA GLU A 76 3.99 12.77 -10.57
C GLU A 76 4.94 11.60 -10.91
N ARG A 77 4.87 10.51 -10.13
CA ARG A 77 5.73 9.34 -10.33
C ARG A 77 5.24 8.39 -11.40
N PHE A 78 3.94 8.23 -11.51
CA PHE A 78 3.24 7.37 -12.44
C PHE A 78 2.13 8.15 -13.15
N PRO A 79 2.49 8.98 -14.14
CA PRO A 79 1.53 9.86 -14.82
C PRO A 79 0.39 9.11 -15.52
N ASP A 80 0.62 7.85 -15.89
CA ASP A 80 -0.34 6.96 -16.52
C ASP A 80 -1.10 6.08 -15.51
N SER A 81 -0.99 6.39 -14.22
CA SER A 81 -1.67 5.59 -13.17
C SER A 81 -3.18 5.50 -13.43
N ARG A 82 -3.69 4.27 -13.28
CA ARG A 82 -5.11 3.92 -13.39
C ARG A 82 -5.60 3.33 -12.10
N TRP A 83 -6.73 3.84 -11.68
CA TRP A 83 -7.43 3.44 -10.47
C TRP A 83 -8.62 2.57 -10.83
N SER A 84 -8.82 1.49 -10.08
CA SER A 84 -10.01 0.64 -10.15
C SER A 84 -10.56 0.45 -8.75
N LEU A 85 -11.82 0.80 -8.56
CA LEU A 85 -12.50 0.74 -7.29
C LEU A 85 -13.65 -0.26 -7.33
N SER A 86 -13.81 -1.05 -6.27
CA SER A 86 -14.95 -1.96 -6.12
C SER A 86 -15.43 -2.03 -4.68
N LEU A 87 -16.69 -2.40 -4.49
CA LEU A 87 -17.23 -2.68 -3.17
C LEU A 87 -16.89 -4.13 -2.78
N GLY A 88 -16.32 -4.30 -1.60
CA GLY A 88 -16.18 -5.59 -0.96
C GLY A 88 -17.37 -5.92 -0.03
N PRO A 89 -17.31 -7.05 0.69
CA PRO A 89 -18.31 -7.41 1.70
C PRO A 89 -18.32 -6.37 2.83
N ASP A 90 -19.52 -5.98 3.28
CA ASP A 90 -19.66 -5.05 4.41
C ASP A 90 -18.98 -5.60 5.68
N GLN A 91 -18.43 -4.70 6.48
CA GLN A 91 -17.85 -5.02 7.77
C GLN A 91 -18.94 -5.40 8.79
N ALA A 92 -18.59 -6.22 9.78
CA ALA A 92 -19.50 -6.63 10.84
C ALA A 92 -20.05 -5.46 11.68
N ASP A 93 -19.34 -4.33 11.71
CA ASP A 93 -19.74 -3.08 12.38
C ASP A 93 -20.62 -2.18 11.50
N GLY A 94 -20.96 -2.61 10.28
CA GLY A 94 -21.83 -1.90 9.35
C GLY A 94 -21.14 -0.93 8.41
N ARG A 95 -19.82 -0.76 8.52
CA ARG A 95 -19.04 0.04 7.55
C ARG A 95 -18.98 -0.67 6.20
N SER A 96 -18.93 0.11 5.14
CA SER A 96 -18.71 -0.42 3.79
C SER A 96 -17.23 -0.77 3.59
N THR A 97 -16.97 -1.81 2.79
CA THR A 97 -15.61 -2.12 2.35
C THR A 97 -15.40 -1.56 0.95
N LEU A 98 -14.33 -0.78 0.80
CA LEU A 98 -13.86 -0.26 -0.49
C LEU A 98 -12.54 -0.94 -0.85
N GLU A 99 -12.50 -1.62 -1.98
CA GLU A 99 -11.29 -2.18 -2.56
C GLU A 99 -10.75 -1.22 -3.62
N VAL A 100 -9.48 -0.86 -3.49
CA VAL A 100 -8.79 0.07 -4.39
C VAL A 100 -7.60 -0.66 -5.01
N LYS A 101 -7.49 -0.58 -6.34
CA LYS A 101 -6.32 -1.05 -7.08
C LYS A 101 -5.75 0.09 -7.90
N VAL A 102 -4.43 0.15 -7.98
CA VAL A 102 -3.72 1.13 -8.79
C VAL A 102 -2.65 0.43 -9.60
N GLU A 103 -2.68 0.65 -10.89
CA GLU A 103 -1.64 0.22 -11.80
C GLU A 103 -1.01 1.46 -12.45
N GLY A 104 0.29 1.43 -12.71
CA GLY A 104 0.95 2.55 -13.35
C GLY A 104 2.32 2.18 -13.88
N SER A 105 2.77 2.93 -14.88
CA SER A 105 4.11 2.82 -15.42
C SER A 105 4.79 4.19 -15.48
N SER A 106 6.10 4.17 -15.43
CA SER A 106 6.90 5.37 -15.68
C SER A 106 8.26 5.01 -16.22
N ARG A 107 8.90 5.98 -16.88
CA ARG A 107 10.27 5.83 -17.34
C ARG A 107 11.11 7.00 -16.87
N ARG A 108 12.16 6.71 -16.08
CA ARG A 108 13.09 7.70 -15.53
C ARG A 108 14.52 7.21 -15.65
N ASP A 109 15.43 8.07 -16.04
CA ASP A 109 16.87 7.77 -16.18
C ASP A 109 17.15 6.50 -17.01
N GLY A 110 16.35 6.30 -18.08
CA GLY A 110 16.46 5.13 -18.95
C GLY A 110 15.90 3.83 -18.39
N ARG A 111 15.37 3.84 -17.15
CA ARG A 111 14.76 2.67 -16.48
C ARG A 111 13.24 2.73 -16.55
N SER A 112 12.62 1.59 -16.79
CA SER A 112 11.17 1.43 -16.70
C SER A 112 10.79 1.04 -15.28
N PHE A 113 9.68 1.58 -14.79
CA PHE A 113 9.06 1.23 -13.51
C PHE A 113 7.61 0.86 -13.76
N ARG A 114 7.15 -0.20 -13.12
CA ARG A 114 5.74 -0.66 -13.14
C ARG A 114 5.26 -0.82 -11.72
N LEU A 115 4.17 -0.16 -11.41
CA LEU A 115 3.49 -0.19 -10.12
C LEU A 115 2.25 -1.07 -10.23
N ASN A 116 2.09 -1.97 -9.26
CA ASN A 116 0.83 -2.61 -8.92
C ASN A 116 0.61 -2.41 -7.43
N ALA A 117 -0.53 -1.84 -7.07
CA ALA A 117 -0.86 -1.62 -5.68
C ALA A 117 -2.33 -1.91 -5.41
N SER A 118 -2.60 -2.37 -4.20
CA SER A 118 -3.96 -2.63 -3.72
C SER A 118 -4.11 -2.19 -2.27
N GLN A 119 -5.31 -1.72 -1.95
CA GLN A 119 -5.69 -1.33 -0.61
C GLN A 119 -7.14 -1.74 -0.36
N THR A 120 -7.42 -2.26 0.82
CA THR A 120 -8.78 -2.53 1.29
C THR A 120 -9.07 -1.63 2.46
N LEU A 121 -10.18 -0.92 2.41
CA LEU A 121 -10.60 0.08 3.39
C LEU A 121 -11.94 -0.29 4.00
N ALA A 122 -12.09 -0.12 5.31
CA ALA A 122 -13.39 0.02 5.94
C ALA A 122 -13.74 1.51 6.03
N VAL A 123 -14.89 1.90 5.50
CA VAL A 123 -15.23 3.30 5.28
C VAL A 123 -16.60 3.62 5.85
N ASN A 124 -16.67 4.72 6.60
CA ASN A 124 -17.93 5.38 6.90
C ASN A 124 -18.32 6.30 5.72
N SER A 125 -19.60 6.39 5.42
CA SER A 125 -20.12 7.27 4.37
C SER A 125 -21.50 7.79 4.75
N ASP A 126 -21.88 8.93 4.22
CA ASP A 126 -23.26 9.43 4.21
C ASP A 126 -23.99 9.09 2.90
N GLY A 127 -23.35 8.31 2.01
CA GLY A 127 -23.85 7.93 0.70
C GLY A 127 -23.38 8.84 -0.44
N THR A 128 -22.83 10.01 -0.14
CA THR A 128 -22.38 11.04 -1.10
C THR A 128 -20.95 11.49 -0.88
N THR A 129 -20.38 11.22 0.30
CA THR A 129 -19.00 11.54 0.66
C THR A 129 -18.34 10.40 1.44
N LEU A 130 -17.01 10.35 1.41
CA LEU A 130 -16.23 9.48 2.29
C LEU A 130 -15.99 10.19 3.62
N GLY A 131 -16.27 9.49 4.72
CA GLY A 131 -15.95 9.89 6.08
C GLY A 131 -14.68 9.21 6.60
N GLU A 132 -14.74 8.77 7.86
CA GLU A 132 -13.63 8.04 8.50
C GLU A 132 -13.31 6.74 7.77
N GLN A 133 -12.03 6.44 7.70
CA GLN A 133 -11.50 5.30 6.96
C GLN A 133 -10.49 4.55 7.81
N GLU A 134 -10.51 3.23 7.71
CA GLU A 134 -9.53 2.34 8.32
C GLU A 134 -8.91 1.45 7.23
N VAL A 135 -7.59 1.42 7.13
CA VAL A 135 -6.91 0.51 6.21
C VAL A 135 -6.94 -0.90 6.79
N LEU A 136 -7.58 -1.82 6.08
CA LEU A 136 -7.69 -3.24 6.44
C LEU A 136 -6.52 -4.05 5.89
N SER A 137 -6.11 -3.77 4.65
CA SER A 137 -4.92 -4.35 4.04
C SER A 137 -4.31 -3.38 3.04
N GLU A 138 -3.02 -3.49 2.84
CA GLU A 138 -2.29 -2.70 1.85
C GLU A 138 -1.07 -3.44 1.34
N GLU A 139 -0.91 -3.41 0.04
CA GLU A 139 0.24 -3.95 -0.67
C GLU A 139 0.60 -3.06 -1.84
N SER A 140 1.90 -2.83 -2.06
CA SER A 140 2.37 -2.27 -3.32
C SER A 140 3.63 -2.99 -3.79
N VAL A 141 3.69 -3.25 -5.09
CA VAL A 141 4.82 -3.88 -5.75
C VAL A 141 5.27 -2.99 -6.90
N VAL A 142 6.55 -2.66 -6.92
CA VAL A 142 7.16 -1.92 -8.01
C VAL A 142 8.27 -2.73 -8.62
N HIS A 143 8.10 -3.06 -9.88
CA HIS A 143 9.12 -3.66 -10.71
C HIS A 143 9.92 -2.57 -11.43
N SER A 144 11.23 -2.74 -11.52
CA SER A 144 12.12 -1.86 -12.29
C SER A 144 13.20 -2.68 -12.99
N GLY A 145 13.47 -2.36 -14.25
CA GLY A 145 14.50 -3.01 -15.04
C GLY A 145 14.00 -3.51 -16.38
N GLU A 146 14.81 -4.40 -16.99
CA GLU A 146 14.52 -4.95 -18.32
C GLU A 146 13.45 -6.05 -18.26
N ARG A 147 13.41 -6.78 -17.15
CA ARG A 147 12.50 -7.90 -16.93
C ARG A 147 11.72 -7.70 -15.62
N ASP A 148 10.43 -8.05 -15.66
CA ASP A 148 9.64 -8.24 -14.44
C ASP A 148 10.11 -9.53 -13.77
N LEU A 149 10.54 -9.39 -12.52
CA LEU A 149 10.87 -10.52 -11.69
C LEU A 149 9.58 -10.97 -10.99
N PRO A 150 9.01 -12.14 -11.36
CA PRO A 150 7.79 -12.61 -10.72
C PRO A 150 8.09 -13.00 -9.28
N VAL A 151 7.32 -12.46 -8.35
CA VAL A 151 7.45 -12.71 -6.92
C VAL A 151 6.10 -13.04 -6.31
N SER A 152 6.10 -14.00 -5.40
CA SER A 152 4.97 -14.31 -4.54
C SER A 152 5.22 -13.83 -3.12
N LEU A 153 4.22 -13.16 -2.56
CA LEU A 153 4.23 -12.68 -1.19
C LEU A 153 3.25 -13.50 -0.35
N MET A 154 3.74 -14.21 0.65
CA MET A 154 2.94 -14.97 1.61
C MET A 154 3.07 -14.33 2.98
N VAL A 155 2.13 -13.42 3.27
CA VAL A 155 2.08 -12.62 4.49
C VAL A 155 0.61 -12.46 4.89
N PRO A 156 0.22 -12.73 6.16
CA PRO A 156 -1.15 -12.53 6.60
C PRO A 156 -1.55 -11.05 6.58
N ASP A 157 -2.82 -10.76 6.25
CA ASP A 157 -3.38 -9.40 6.36
C ASP A 157 -3.52 -8.97 7.82
N THR A 158 -3.87 -9.92 8.70
CA THR A 158 -4.21 -9.66 10.09
C THR A 158 -3.63 -10.73 11.00
N VAL A 159 -3.06 -10.31 12.12
CA VAL A 159 -2.52 -11.16 13.17
C VAL A 159 -2.98 -10.71 14.55
N LEU A 160 -2.94 -11.62 15.54
CA LEU A 160 -3.22 -11.25 16.94
C LEU A 160 -2.03 -10.54 17.58
N THR A 161 -2.30 -9.70 18.57
CA THR A 161 -1.27 -9.12 19.43
C THR A 161 -0.38 -10.21 20.02
N GLY A 162 0.94 -10.04 19.89
CA GLY A 162 1.91 -11.00 20.37
C GLY A 162 2.01 -12.31 19.57
N GLN A 163 1.26 -12.48 18.49
CA GLN A 163 1.35 -13.66 17.63
C GLN A 163 2.66 -13.65 16.83
N ARG A 164 3.22 -14.82 16.58
CA ARG A 164 4.28 -15.01 15.58
C ARG A 164 3.64 -15.33 14.25
N TYR A 165 4.15 -14.71 13.18
CA TYR A 165 3.70 -14.94 11.82
C TYR A 165 4.88 -14.98 10.85
N ASP A 166 4.70 -15.66 9.73
CA ASP A 166 5.71 -15.75 8.71
C ASP A 166 5.51 -14.65 7.67
N PHE A 167 6.64 -14.09 7.23
CA PHE A 167 6.75 -13.10 6.18
C PHE A 167 7.67 -13.69 5.11
N ASP A 168 7.06 -14.26 4.06
CA ASP A 168 7.78 -14.94 3.02
C ASP A 168 7.62 -14.22 1.68
N VAL A 169 8.76 -13.99 1.02
CA VAL A 169 8.83 -13.42 -0.33
C VAL A 169 9.64 -14.37 -1.18
N LEU A 170 9.02 -14.94 -2.20
CA LEU A 170 9.64 -15.94 -3.07
C LEU A 170 9.80 -15.40 -4.48
N MET A 171 10.90 -15.73 -5.11
CA MET A 171 11.03 -15.66 -6.56
C MET A 171 10.35 -16.87 -7.18
N ASP A 172 9.37 -16.63 -8.07
CA ASP A 172 8.56 -17.69 -8.68
C ASP A 172 9.28 -18.42 -9.81
N GLU A 173 10.38 -17.84 -10.32
CA GLU A 173 11.20 -18.44 -11.36
C GLU A 173 12.60 -18.80 -10.84
N PRO A 174 13.18 -19.93 -11.28
CA PRO A 174 14.55 -20.29 -10.95
C PRO A 174 15.54 -19.19 -11.39
N LEU A 175 16.39 -18.78 -10.49
CA LEU A 175 17.50 -17.87 -10.79
C LEU A 175 18.60 -18.66 -11.47
N THR A 176 18.70 -18.56 -12.79
CA THR A 176 19.81 -19.15 -13.54
C THR A 176 21.08 -18.32 -13.32
N ASP A 177 22.09 -18.89 -12.69
CA ASP A 177 23.47 -18.34 -12.57
C ASP A 177 23.65 -16.93 -12.00
N ALA A 178 22.57 -16.29 -11.50
CA ALA A 178 22.64 -14.94 -10.94
C ALA A 178 22.38 -14.95 -9.42
N VAL A 179 23.11 -14.12 -8.70
CA VAL A 179 22.92 -13.92 -7.27
C VAL A 179 21.75 -12.95 -7.07
N LEU A 180 20.72 -13.40 -6.37
CA LEU A 180 19.68 -12.53 -5.82
C LEU A 180 20.16 -11.93 -4.51
N ALA A 181 20.09 -10.62 -4.39
CA ALA A 181 20.27 -9.94 -3.11
C ALA A 181 18.95 -9.33 -2.65
N GLY A 182 18.72 -9.27 -1.37
CA GLY A 182 17.51 -8.65 -0.86
C GLY A 182 17.58 -8.30 0.61
N GLY A 183 16.59 -7.55 1.06
CA GLY A 183 16.44 -7.15 2.45
C GLY A 183 14.99 -6.85 2.80
N LEU A 184 14.68 -6.95 4.07
CA LEU A 184 13.40 -6.67 4.70
C LEU A 184 13.64 -5.75 5.88
N ALA A 185 12.85 -4.68 6.01
CA ALA A 185 12.83 -3.81 7.18
C ALA A 185 11.41 -3.34 7.51
N GLU A 186 11.14 -3.11 8.78
CA GLU A 186 9.93 -2.44 9.21
C GLU A 186 10.02 -0.94 8.91
N LEU A 187 8.93 -0.36 8.42
CA LEU A 187 8.79 1.07 8.17
C LEU A 187 8.27 1.76 9.42
N THR A 188 8.93 2.87 9.79
CA THR A 188 8.42 3.71 10.87
C THR A 188 7.27 4.61 10.39
N PRO A 189 6.41 5.11 11.29
CA PRO A 189 5.37 6.08 10.92
C PRO A 189 5.92 7.32 10.20
N GLU A 190 7.10 7.79 10.58
CA GLU A 190 7.77 8.93 9.96
C GLU A 190 8.19 8.63 8.53
N GLN A 191 8.72 7.43 8.27
CA GLN A 191 9.07 6.96 6.93
C GLN A 191 7.84 6.78 6.04
N LEU A 192 6.74 6.28 6.61
CA LEU A 192 5.47 6.18 5.91
C LEU A 192 4.93 7.56 5.51
N SER A 193 5.00 8.54 6.40
CA SER A 193 4.51 9.90 6.14
C SER A 193 5.40 10.68 5.17
N SER A 194 6.73 10.56 5.29
CA SER A 194 7.69 11.25 4.41
C SER A 194 7.88 10.56 3.05
N GLY A 195 7.45 9.30 2.92
CA GLY A 195 7.73 8.46 1.75
C GLY A 195 9.23 8.12 1.61
N GLU A 196 10.00 8.23 2.69
CA GLU A 196 11.40 7.82 2.72
C GLU A 196 11.50 6.31 2.93
N GLY A 197 12.39 5.66 2.16
CA GLY A 197 12.66 4.24 2.33
C GLY A 197 13.48 3.97 3.59
N PRO A 198 13.35 2.77 4.19
CA PRO A 198 14.18 2.37 5.32
C PRO A 198 15.62 2.10 4.90
N ASP A 199 16.54 2.14 5.86
CA ASP A 199 17.90 1.63 5.66
C ASP A 199 17.89 0.10 5.61
N LEU A 200 17.89 -0.45 4.39
CA LEU A 200 17.84 -1.89 4.15
C LEU A 200 19.23 -2.51 4.13
N LYS A 201 19.46 -3.45 5.03
CA LYS A 201 20.63 -4.33 4.97
C LYS A 201 20.39 -5.43 3.94
N LEU A 202 21.05 -5.32 2.80
CA LEU A 202 20.96 -6.31 1.72
C LEU A 202 21.92 -7.46 1.96
N GLY A 203 21.41 -8.67 1.79
CA GLY A 203 22.20 -9.92 1.84
C GLY A 203 21.92 -10.79 0.63
N ALA A 204 22.84 -11.72 0.32
CA ALA A 204 22.61 -12.71 -0.71
C ALA A 204 21.50 -13.69 -0.30
N LEU A 205 20.56 -13.95 -1.21
CA LEU A 205 19.40 -14.81 -0.99
C LEU A 205 19.63 -16.17 -1.69
N ASN A 206 20.32 -17.08 -1.01
CA ASN A 206 20.67 -18.38 -1.56
C ASN A 206 19.49 -19.35 -1.74
N ALA A 207 18.37 -19.09 -1.02
CA ALA A 207 17.16 -19.93 -1.07
C ALA A 207 16.08 -19.38 -2.02
N GLY A 208 16.43 -18.39 -2.86
CA GLY A 208 15.49 -17.81 -3.84
C GLY A 208 14.43 -16.89 -3.23
N GLY A 209 14.58 -16.46 -1.99
CA GLY A 209 13.57 -15.61 -1.32
C GLY A 209 14.01 -15.13 0.06
N ILE A 210 13.11 -14.37 0.69
CA ILE A 210 13.20 -13.92 2.08
C ILE A 210 12.21 -14.74 2.90
N PHE A 211 12.67 -15.37 3.98
CA PHE A 211 11.85 -16.15 4.90
C PHE A 211 12.10 -15.63 6.30
N LYS A 212 11.10 -15.03 6.91
CA LYS A 212 11.21 -14.44 8.24
C LYS A 212 9.99 -14.77 9.10
N THR A 213 10.23 -15.27 10.31
CA THR A 213 9.22 -15.31 11.35
C THR A 213 9.29 -14.04 12.18
N ILE A 214 8.19 -13.30 12.25
CA ILE A 214 8.07 -11.99 12.89
C ILE A 214 7.19 -12.12 14.13
N GLN A 215 7.51 -11.35 15.18
CA GLN A 215 6.69 -11.22 16.37
C GLN A 215 5.82 -9.97 16.23
N ALA A 216 4.50 -10.15 16.23
CA ALA A 216 3.57 -9.02 16.29
C ALA A 216 3.70 -8.25 17.61
N PRO A 217 3.50 -6.93 17.61
CA PRO A 217 3.43 -6.12 18.82
C PRO A 217 2.37 -6.65 19.82
N TYR A 218 2.58 -6.36 21.09
CA TYR A 218 1.59 -6.69 22.15
C TYR A 218 0.48 -5.65 22.28
N ARG A 219 0.40 -4.70 21.35
CA ARG A 219 -0.64 -3.68 21.27
C ARG A 219 -1.26 -3.69 19.87
N PRO A 220 -2.57 -3.46 19.76
CA PRO A 220 -3.22 -3.31 18.45
C PRO A 220 -2.62 -2.15 17.66
N GLY A 221 -2.67 -2.27 16.33
CA GLY A 221 -2.17 -1.29 15.40
C GLY A 221 -1.85 -1.92 14.05
N SER A 222 -0.80 -1.45 13.41
CA SER A 222 -0.29 -2.01 12.15
C SER A 222 1.23 -2.06 12.16
N GLN A 223 1.78 -3.02 11.42
CA GLN A 223 3.19 -3.10 11.05
C GLN A 223 3.27 -2.94 9.54
N SER A 224 4.10 -2.03 9.08
CA SER A 224 4.36 -1.85 7.65
C SER A 224 5.79 -2.28 7.33
N TRP A 225 5.93 -3.06 6.28
CA TRP A 225 7.19 -3.69 5.89
C TRP A 225 7.61 -3.24 4.52
N ALA A 226 8.91 -3.02 4.33
CA ALA A 226 9.54 -2.77 3.04
C ALA A 226 10.48 -3.92 2.69
N VAL A 227 10.38 -4.39 1.45
CA VAL A 227 11.24 -5.40 0.85
C VAL A 227 11.92 -4.82 -0.37
N LEU A 228 13.18 -5.14 -0.57
CA LEU A 228 13.89 -4.90 -1.81
C LEU A 228 14.54 -6.19 -2.27
N LEU A 229 14.29 -6.58 -3.52
CA LEU A 229 14.98 -7.67 -4.20
C LEU A 229 15.79 -7.07 -5.37
N LEU A 230 17.05 -7.47 -5.47
CA LEU A 230 17.97 -7.01 -6.50
C LEU A 230 18.46 -8.19 -7.32
N HIS A 231 18.26 -8.14 -8.62
CA HIS A 231 18.74 -9.08 -9.60
C HIS A 231 19.40 -8.32 -10.76
N PRO A 232 20.38 -8.87 -11.48
CA PRO A 232 20.98 -8.18 -12.63
C PRO A 232 19.99 -7.71 -13.70
N GLN A 233 18.87 -8.40 -13.87
CA GLN A 233 17.85 -8.07 -14.88
C GLN A 233 16.77 -7.12 -14.37
N GLY A 234 16.71 -6.84 -13.08
CA GLY A 234 15.69 -5.95 -12.51
C GLY A 234 15.68 -5.89 -11.00
N THR A 235 14.81 -5.06 -10.47
CA THR A 235 14.58 -4.92 -9.03
C THR A 235 13.11 -5.00 -8.73
N VAL A 236 12.76 -5.51 -7.55
CA VAL A 236 11.40 -5.49 -7.01
C VAL A 236 11.43 -4.80 -5.66
N SER A 237 10.63 -3.76 -5.52
CA SER A 237 10.32 -3.12 -4.24
C SER A 237 8.91 -3.47 -3.83
N ILE A 238 8.72 -3.94 -2.59
CA ILE A 238 7.41 -4.27 -2.05
C ILE A 238 7.20 -3.47 -0.77
N SER A 239 6.00 -2.92 -0.58
CA SER A 239 5.52 -2.53 0.73
C SER A 239 4.29 -3.34 1.10
N ARG A 240 4.19 -3.75 2.37
CA ARG A 240 3.11 -4.59 2.88
C ARG A 240 2.74 -4.17 4.28
N MET A 241 1.45 -3.97 4.54
CA MET A 241 0.91 -3.74 5.87
C MET A 241 0.30 -5.01 6.45
N VAL A 242 0.54 -5.25 7.74
CA VAL A 242 -0.07 -6.31 8.54
C VAL A 242 -0.81 -5.66 9.70
N ARG A 243 -2.11 -5.91 9.83
CA ARG A 243 -2.91 -5.44 10.97
C ARG A 243 -2.65 -6.30 12.20
N VAL A 244 -2.55 -5.64 13.35
CA VAL A 244 -2.40 -6.31 14.65
C VAL A 244 -3.63 -6.02 15.47
N VAL A 245 -4.41 -7.06 15.80
CA VAL A 245 -5.69 -6.95 16.49
C VAL A 245 -5.71 -7.75 17.80
N ASN A 246 -6.60 -7.39 18.72
CA ASN A 246 -6.74 -8.14 19.97
C ASN A 246 -7.57 -9.43 19.80
N ARG A 247 -8.41 -9.49 18.76
CA ARG A 247 -9.24 -10.65 18.40
C ARG A 247 -9.54 -10.63 16.90
N LEU A 248 -9.66 -11.80 16.34
CA LEU A 248 -10.12 -12.03 14.95
C LEU A 248 -11.64 -12.07 14.89
#